data_6f73d819a3282b6236068bac9bccdf38
#
_entry.id   6f73d819a3282b6236068bac9bccdf38
#
_cell.length_a   1.000
_cell.length_b   1.000
_cell.length_c   1.000
_cell.angle_alpha   90.00
_cell.angle_beta   90.00
_cell.angle_gamma   90.00
#
_symmetry.space_group_name_H-M   'P 1'
#
loop_
_entity.id
_entity.type
_entity.pdbx_description
1 polymer ?
#
loop_
_entity_poly.entity_id
_entity_poly.type
_entity_poly.pdbx_seq_one_letter_code
_entity_poly.pdbx_strand_id
1 'polypeptide(L)'
;MRTSSYNILTRVDEQEGLYAILNAYTHAFDIVNTEVYNYLRVNGENNKITEETRDTLVKRGYLTSLSQKDELELVKQLLDRAYDEARLKKNSFHFILSYDCNLRCVYCYEDPVLNRSMCLPKRQITKEQVDKAFEIIIEKNANGTNNKKIALYGGEPFLAENYDILIYIVEKGKGLGYSFSVTSNGYDIDKYLDY
;
A
#
# COMPACT_ATOMS: atom_id res chain seq x y z
N MET A 1 -12.99 -15.15 -29.76
CA MET A 1 -12.05 -14.62 -28.76
C MET A 1 -11.75 -13.17 -29.08
N ARG A 2 -11.48 -12.36 -28.08
CA ARG A 2 -11.12 -10.95 -28.20
C ARG A 2 -9.90 -10.62 -27.35
N THR A 3 -9.28 -9.51 -27.59
CA THR A 3 -8.24 -8.96 -26.73
C THR A 3 -8.85 -8.57 -25.38
N SER A 4 -8.17 -8.90 -24.27
CA SER A 4 -8.56 -8.47 -22.93
C SER A 4 -8.58 -6.94 -22.84
N SER A 5 -9.62 -6.39 -22.20
CA SER A 5 -9.75 -4.95 -21.95
C SER A 5 -8.70 -4.43 -20.93
N TYR A 6 -8.00 -5.33 -20.26
CA TYR A 6 -7.03 -5.02 -19.22
C TYR A 6 -5.58 -5.16 -19.67
N ASN A 7 -5.36 -5.29 -20.99
CA ASN A 7 -4.02 -5.27 -21.55
C ASN A 7 -3.49 -3.83 -21.65
N ILE A 8 -2.30 -3.63 -21.17
CA ILE A 8 -1.52 -2.41 -21.33
C ILE A 8 -0.40 -2.73 -22.33
N LEU A 9 -0.41 -2.03 -23.45
CA LEU A 9 0.56 -2.22 -24.53
C LEU A 9 1.41 -0.97 -24.63
N THR A 10 2.73 -1.14 -24.59
CA THR A 10 3.67 -0.03 -24.75
C THR A 10 4.82 -0.41 -25.65
N ARG A 11 5.41 0.59 -26.27
CA ARG A 11 6.57 0.44 -27.15
C ARG A 11 7.84 0.41 -26.30
N VAL A 12 8.73 -0.54 -26.55
CA VAL A 12 10.03 -0.66 -25.89
C VAL A 12 11.14 -0.18 -26.80
N ASP A 13 11.21 -0.74 -28.02
CA ASP A 13 12.17 -0.35 -29.03
C ASP A 13 11.49 -0.36 -30.41
N GLU A 14 11.48 0.80 -31.06
CA GLU A 14 10.84 0.96 -32.36
C GLU A 14 11.69 0.42 -33.52
N GLN A 15 13.00 0.51 -33.37
CA GLN A 15 13.93 0.07 -34.41
C GLN A 15 13.99 -1.46 -34.49
N GLU A 16 13.93 -2.12 -33.33
CA GLU A 16 13.91 -3.57 -33.22
C GLU A 16 12.47 -4.14 -33.28
N GLY A 17 11.43 -3.30 -33.28
CA GLY A 17 10.04 -3.73 -33.30
C GLY A 17 9.62 -4.48 -32.04
N LEU A 18 10.14 -4.07 -30.88
CA LEU A 18 9.87 -4.67 -29.57
C LEU A 18 8.81 -3.89 -28.80
N TYR A 19 7.86 -4.61 -28.24
CA TYR A 19 6.76 -4.06 -27.46
C TYR A 19 6.57 -4.84 -26.17
N ALA A 20 6.24 -4.16 -25.08
CA ALA A 20 5.86 -4.79 -23.83
C ALA A 20 4.33 -4.87 -23.73
N ILE A 21 3.84 -5.98 -23.24
CA ILE A 21 2.45 -6.15 -22.84
C ILE A 21 2.36 -6.58 -21.38
N LEU A 22 1.41 -5.98 -20.69
CA LEU A 22 1.06 -6.30 -19.30
C LEU A 22 -0.44 -6.53 -19.24
N ASN A 23 -0.88 -7.63 -18.64
CA ASN A 23 -2.29 -7.77 -18.30
C ASN A 23 -2.48 -7.43 -16.81
N ALA A 24 -3.33 -6.43 -16.54
CA ALA A 24 -3.43 -5.83 -15.21
C ALA A 24 -4.00 -6.77 -14.13
N TYR A 25 -4.79 -7.80 -14.48
CA TYR A 25 -5.38 -8.70 -13.47
C TYR A 25 -4.73 -10.09 -13.44
N THR A 26 -4.12 -10.57 -14.53
CA THR A 26 -3.35 -11.82 -14.52
C THR A 26 -1.90 -11.60 -14.11
N HIS A 27 -1.44 -10.34 -14.10
CA HIS A 27 -0.04 -9.94 -13.87
C HIS A 27 0.95 -10.53 -14.89
N ALA A 28 0.45 -11.03 -16.02
CA ALA A 28 1.29 -11.49 -17.10
C ALA A 28 2.04 -10.32 -17.72
N PHE A 29 3.35 -10.44 -17.88
CA PHE A 29 4.20 -9.46 -18.54
C PHE A 29 5.09 -10.18 -19.56
N ASP A 30 5.10 -9.68 -20.79
CA ASP A 30 5.90 -10.26 -21.89
C ASP A 30 6.40 -9.17 -22.84
N ILE A 31 7.52 -9.45 -23.49
CA ILE A 31 8.00 -8.67 -24.64
C ILE A 31 7.62 -9.42 -25.92
N VAL A 32 7.00 -8.70 -26.83
CA VAL A 32 6.45 -9.24 -28.09
C VAL A 32 6.97 -8.45 -29.29
N ASN A 33 6.89 -9.07 -30.44
CA ASN A 33 7.22 -8.45 -31.72
C ASN A 33 6.04 -7.60 -32.28
N THR A 34 6.30 -6.89 -33.35
CA THR A 34 5.31 -6.04 -34.05
C THR A 34 4.08 -6.80 -34.48
N GLU A 35 4.21 -8.09 -34.86
CA GLU A 35 3.09 -8.91 -35.34
C GLU A 35 2.07 -9.15 -34.23
N VAL A 36 2.53 -9.63 -33.09
CA VAL A 36 1.68 -9.87 -31.89
C VAL A 36 1.10 -8.57 -31.35
N TYR A 37 1.90 -7.50 -31.30
CA TYR A 37 1.43 -6.17 -30.88
C TYR A 37 0.25 -5.70 -31.75
N ASN A 38 0.40 -5.75 -33.09
CA ASN A 38 -0.65 -5.33 -34.01
C ASN A 38 -1.88 -6.23 -33.90
N TYR A 39 -1.70 -7.55 -33.72
CA TYR A 39 -2.81 -8.48 -33.52
C TYR A 39 -3.65 -8.11 -32.31
N LEU A 40 -3.01 -7.85 -31.18
CA LEU A 40 -3.71 -7.49 -29.94
C LEU A 40 -4.38 -6.11 -30.03
N ARG A 41 -3.78 -5.16 -30.75
CA ARG A 41 -4.30 -3.79 -30.89
C ARG A 41 -5.61 -3.73 -31.72
N VAL A 42 -5.75 -4.59 -32.73
CA VAL A 42 -6.91 -4.60 -33.62
C VAL A 42 -7.88 -5.76 -33.36
N ASN A 43 -7.87 -6.33 -32.15
CA ASN A 43 -8.73 -7.47 -31.76
C ASN A 43 -8.62 -8.71 -32.65
N GLY A 44 -7.47 -8.94 -33.27
CA GLY A 44 -7.25 -10.07 -34.16
C GLY A 44 -7.79 -9.91 -35.55
N GLU A 45 -8.35 -8.75 -35.87
CA GLU A 45 -8.82 -8.45 -37.24
C GLU A 45 -7.60 -8.17 -38.13
N ASN A 46 -7.52 -8.90 -39.25
CA ASN A 46 -6.53 -8.70 -40.34
C ASN A 46 -5.06 -9.14 -40.06
N ASN A 47 -4.70 -9.63 -38.90
CA ASN A 47 -3.35 -10.15 -38.61
C ASN A 47 -3.41 -11.65 -38.31
N LYS A 48 -2.52 -12.42 -38.96
CA LYS A 48 -2.41 -13.86 -38.71
C LYS A 48 -1.25 -14.11 -37.78
N ILE A 49 -1.54 -14.66 -36.60
CA ILE A 49 -0.54 -15.23 -35.70
C ILE A 49 -0.63 -16.77 -35.77
N THR A 50 0.45 -17.46 -35.37
CA THR A 50 0.43 -18.92 -35.29
C THR A 50 -0.54 -19.40 -34.21
N GLU A 51 -1.03 -20.62 -34.33
CA GLU A 51 -1.92 -21.23 -33.34
C GLU A 51 -1.22 -21.34 -31.99
N GLU A 52 0.06 -21.71 -31.96
CA GLU A 52 0.90 -21.77 -30.77
C GLU A 52 0.99 -20.41 -30.05
N THR A 53 1.22 -19.34 -30.81
CA THR A 53 1.25 -17.97 -30.27
C THR A 53 -0.12 -17.59 -29.69
N ARG A 54 -1.20 -17.92 -30.39
CA ARG A 54 -2.57 -17.66 -29.94
C ARG A 54 -2.86 -18.37 -28.61
N ASP A 55 -2.51 -19.66 -28.50
CA ASP A 55 -2.70 -20.45 -27.28
C ASP A 55 -1.90 -19.87 -26.12
N THR A 56 -0.70 -19.41 -26.38
CA THR A 56 0.13 -18.71 -25.39
C THR A 56 -0.55 -17.42 -24.92
N LEU A 57 -1.07 -16.62 -25.85
CA LEU A 57 -1.77 -15.38 -25.48
C LEU A 57 -3.05 -15.63 -24.66
N VAL A 58 -3.77 -16.73 -24.95
CA VAL A 58 -4.92 -17.17 -24.15
C VAL A 58 -4.48 -17.61 -22.75
N LYS A 59 -3.47 -18.46 -22.66
CA LYS A 59 -2.95 -18.94 -21.38
C LYS A 59 -2.45 -17.83 -20.48
N ARG A 60 -1.88 -16.78 -21.07
CA ARG A 60 -1.38 -15.59 -20.37
C ARG A 60 -2.48 -14.57 -20.03
N GLY A 61 -3.70 -14.76 -20.58
CA GLY A 61 -4.85 -13.86 -20.35
C GLY A 61 -4.88 -12.62 -21.24
N TYR A 62 -4.01 -12.53 -22.24
CA TYR A 62 -4.03 -11.44 -23.22
C TYR A 62 -5.20 -11.53 -24.20
N LEU A 63 -5.67 -12.76 -24.45
CA LEU A 63 -6.91 -13.06 -25.16
C LEU A 63 -7.90 -13.72 -24.21
N THR A 64 -9.18 -13.37 -24.36
CA THR A 64 -10.27 -13.90 -23.54
C THR A 64 -11.46 -14.31 -24.40
N SER A 65 -12.21 -15.31 -23.94
CA SER A 65 -13.52 -15.68 -24.48
C SER A 65 -14.67 -14.92 -23.82
N LEU A 66 -14.42 -14.23 -22.71
CA LEU A 66 -15.43 -13.48 -21.98
C LEU A 66 -15.90 -12.27 -22.77
N SER A 67 -17.18 -11.90 -22.63
CA SER A 67 -17.64 -10.60 -23.07
C SER A 67 -16.96 -9.49 -22.26
N GLN A 68 -16.98 -8.26 -22.75
CA GLN A 68 -16.42 -7.13 -22.01
C GLN A 68 -17.10 -6.94 -20.64
N LYS A 69 -18.39 -7.20 -20.55
CA LYS A 69 -19.16 -7.13 -19.31
C LYS A 69 -18.76 -8.24 -18.32
N ASP A 70 -18.63 -9.48 -18.82
CA ASP A 70 -18.27 -10.61 -17.96
C ASP A 70 -16.82 -10.50 -17.47
N GLU A 71 -15.92 -9.98 -18.29
CA GLU A 71 -14.53 -9.71 -17.88
C GLU A 71 -14.47 -8.61 -16.81
N LEU A 72 -15.26 -7.55 -16.96
CA LEU A 72 -15.37 -6.50 -15.92
C LEU A 72 -15.87 -7.08 -14.60
N GLU A 73 -16.88 -7.95 -14.65
CA GLU A 73 -17.44 -8.57 -13.45
C GLU A 73 -16.41 -9.51 -12.78
N LEU A 74 -15.68 -10.30 -13.58
CA LEU A 74 -14.58 -11.13 -13.06
C LEU A 74 -13.53 -10.29 -12.34
N VAL A 75 -13.09 -9.17 -12.95
CA VAL A 75 -12.07 -8.29 -12.37
C VAL A 75 -12.58 -7.65 -11.08
N LYS A 76 -13.85 -7.22 -11.02
CA LYS A 76 -14.45 -6.73 -9.77
C LYS A 76 -14.39 -7.77 -8.66
N GLN A 77 -14.80 -9.00 -8.94
CA GLN A 77 -14.76 -10.08 -7.95
C GLN A 77 -13.34 -10.39 -7.45
N LEU A 78 -12.34 -10.33 -8.35
CA LEU A 78 -10.93 -10.49 -7.97
C LEU A 78 -10.45 -9.35 -7.08
N LEU A 79 -10.82 -8.11 -7.40
CA LEU A 79 -10.47 -6.94 -6.59
C LEU A 79 -11.15 -6.97 -5.22
N ASP A 80 -12.44 -7.33 -5.15
CA ASP A 80 -13.16 -7.45 -3.90
C ASP A 80 -12.51 -8.50 -2.99
N ARG A 81 -12.17 -9.68 -3.53
CA ARG A 81 -11.43 -10.71 -2.78
C ARG A 81 -10.08 -10.22 -2.29
N ALA A 82 -9.29 -9.60 -3.19
CA ALA A 82 -7.99 -9.07 -2.82
C ALA A 82 -8.10 -7.95 -1.75
N TYR A 83 -9.13 -7.11 -1.85
CA TYR A 83 -9.42 -6.08 -0.86
C TYR A 83 -9.81 -6.67 0.49
N ASP A 84 -10.71 -7.65 0.50
CA ASP A 84 -11.11 -8.34 1.73
C ASP A 84 -9.95 -9.08 2.39
N GLU A 85 -9.13 -9.80 1.60
CA GLU A 85 -7.91 -10.42 2.11
C GLU A 85 -6.91 -9.40 2.66
N ALA A 86 -6.73 -8.27 1.98
CA ALA A 86 -5.85 -7.20 2.43
C ALA A 86 -6.38 -6.54 3.71
N ARG A 87 -7.71 -6.36 3.80
CA ARG A 87 -8.38 -5.81 4.97
C ARG A 87 -8.28 -6.74 6.18
N LEU A 88 -8.41 -8.04 5.97
CA LEU A 88 -8.24 -9.05 7.02
C LEU A 88 -6.78 -9.15 7.50
N LYS A 89 -5.81 -8.90 6.62
CA LYS A 89 -4.38 -9.04 6.93
C LYS A 89 -3.72 -7.77 7.49
N LYS A 90 -4.37 -6.59 7.42
CA LYS A 90 -3.73 -5.30 7.72
C LYS A 90 -4.56 -4.43 8.67
N ASN A 91 -4.66 -4.84 9.93
CA ASN A 91 -4.85 -3.81 10.95
C ASN A 91 -3.49 -3.11 11.13
N SER A 92 -3.38 -1.88 10.72
CA SER A 92 -2.24 -1.02 10.99
C SER A 92 -2.60 -0.11 12.15
N PHE A 93 -1.82 -0.16 13.21
CA PHE A 93 -2.06 0.66 14.38
C PHE A 93 -0.98 1.73 14.49
N HIS A 94 -1.41 2.96 14.70
CA HIS A 94 -0.54 4.12 14.82
C HIS A 94 -0.88 4.87 16.09
N PHE A 95 0.13 5.16 16.91
CA PHE A 95 0.00 6.14 17.98
C PHE A 95 0.53 7.49 17.50
N ILE A 96 -0.32 8.49 17.50
CA ILE A 96 0.06 9.89 17.32
C ILE A 96 0.28 10.47 18.70
N LEU A 97 1.55 10.70 19.06
CA LEU A 97 1.92 11.13 20.40
C LEU A 97 1.50 12.58 20.66
N SER A 98 1.84 13.43 19.72
CA SER A 98 1.44 14.85 19.67
C SER A 98 1.63 15.36 18.22
N TYR A 99 1.11 16.55 17.93
CA TYR A 99 1.40 17.24 16.67
C TYR A 99 2.55 18.24 16.80
N ASP A 100 3.22 18.29 17.95
CA ASP A 100 4.38 19.14 18.14
C ASP A 100 5.59 18.61 17.36
N CYS A 101 6.35 19.53 16.76
CA CYS A 101 7.56 19.22 16.01
C CYS A 101 8.57 20.37 16.17
N ASN A 102 9.84 20.02 16.29
CA ASN A 102 10.96 20.97 16.36
C ASN A 102 11.44 21.44 14.99
N LEU A 103 10.94 20.84 13.87
CA LEU A 103 11.25 21.25 12.51
C LEU A 103 10.03 21.82 11.78
N ARG A 104 10.28 22.51 10.64
CA ARG A 104 9.29 23.06 9.71
C ARG A 104 9.69 22.69 8.28
N CYS A 105 9.53 21.41 7.93
CA CYS A 105 9.88 20.90 6.61
C CYS A 105 8.92 21.43 5.55
N VAL A 106 9.43 21.98 4.47
CA VAL A 106 8.63 22.57 3.37
C VAL A 106 7.69 21.58 2.67
N TYR A 107 7.93 20.29 2.81
CA TYR A 107 7.14 19.18 2.26
C TYR A 107 6.30 18.45 3.32
N CYS A 108 6.20 18.99 4.54
CA CYS A 108 5.47 18.33 5.62
C CYS A 108 3.97 18.34 5.32
N TYR A 109 3.36 17.14 5.23
CA TYR A 109 1.92 17.04 5.00
C TYR A 109 1.09 17.45 6.22
N GLU A 110 1.69 17.53 7.42
CA GLU A 110 1.08 18.07 8.64
C GLU A 110 1.20 19.59 8.73
N ASP A 111 1.89 20.26 7.81
CA ASP A 111 2.09 21.70 7.82
C ASP A 111 0.80 22.50 8.00
N PRO A 112 -0.34 22.15 7.35
CA PRO A 112 -1.62 22.82 7.59
C PRO A 112 -2.10 22.73 9.04
N VAL A 113 -1.76 21.65 9.75
CA VAL A 113 -2.09 21.44 11.17
C VAL A 113 -1.09 22.20 12.04
N LEU A 114 0.19 22.11 11.75
CA LEU A 114 1.27 22.75 12.49
C LEU A 114 1.22 24.29 12.37
N ASN A 115 0.95 24.82 11.19
CA ASN A 115 0.85 26.27 10.95
C ASN A 115 -0.49 26.87 11.41
N ARG A 116 -1.57 26.10 11.38
CA ARG A 116 -2.86 26.46 11.98
C ARG A 116 -2.88 26.24 13.49
N SER A 117 -1.94 25.52 14.04
CA SER A 117 -1.84 25.13 15.46
C SER A 117 -1.52 26.31 16.39
N MET A 118 -1.36 27.52 15.87
CA MET A 118 -1.46 28.71 16.74
C MET A 118 -2.79 28.74 17.54
N CYS A 119 -3.76 27.90 17.17
CA CYS A 119 -5.07 27.81 17.82
C CYS A 119 -5.40 26.40 18.39
N LEU A 120 -4.59 25.37 18.15
CA LEU A 120 -4.82 24.06 18.75
C LEU A 120 -3.99 23.93 20.03
N PRO A 121 -4.61 23.54 21.16
CA PRO A 121 -3.84 23.28 22.38
C PRO A 121 -2.86 22.16 22.09
N LYS A 122 -1.62 22.34 22.54
CA LYS A 122 -0.60 21.27 22.56
C LYS A 122 -1.18 20.08 23.33
N ARG A 123 -1.67 19.08 22.62
CA ARG A 123 -2.26 17.89 23.22
C ARG A 123 -1.37 16.71 22.94
N GLN A 124 -0.73 16.26 23.99
CA GLN A 124 -0.08 14.97 24.01
C GLN A 124 -1.11 13.89 24.37
N ILE A 125 -0.99 12.70 23.80
CA ILE A 125 -1.78 11.54 24.22
C ILE A 125 -1.54 11.22 25.68
N THR A 126 -2.59 10.88 26.42
CA THR A 126 -2.48 10.52 27.85
C THR A 126 -2.31 9.01 28.05
N LYS A 127 -1.83 8.59 29.23
CA LYS A 127 -1.69 7.17 29.57
C LYS A 127 -3.04 6.43 29.54
N GLU A 128 -4.10 7.08 30.00
CA GLU A 128 -5.46 6.51 29.96
C GLU A 128 -5.93 6.30 28.51
N GLN A 129 -5.61 7.22 27.58
CA GLN A 129 -5.90 7.06 26.17
C GLN A 129 -5.08 5.93 25.55
N VAL A 130 -3.81 5.78 25.94
CA VAL A 130 -2.94 4.67 25.53
C VAL A 130 -3.52 3.35 25.98
N ASP A 131 -3.96 3.26 27.23
CA ASP A 131 -4.55 2.05 27.80
C ASP A 131 -5.78 1.61 27.03
N LYS A 132 -6.68 2.54 26.80
CA LYS A 132 -7.91 2.30 26.00
C LYS A 132 -7.59 1.92 24.55
N ALA A 133 -6.55 2.53 23.95
CA ALA A 133 -6.12 2.18 22.61
C ALA A 133 -5.59 0.72 22.55
N PHE A 134 -4.83 0.27 23.54
CA PHE A 134 -4.37 -1.12 23.59
C PHE A 134 -5.52 -2.12 23.79
N GLU A 135 -6.55 -1.78 24.55
CA GLU A 135 -7.77 -2.61 24.66
C GLU A 135 -8.41 -2.81 23.28
N ILE A 136 -8.59 -1.72 22.53
CA ILE A 136 -9.14 -1.76 21.15
C ILE A 136 -8.23 -2.56 20.21
N ILE A 137 -6.91 -2.37 20.29
CA ILE A 137 -5.94 -3.09 19.45
C ILE A 137 -6.01 -4.60 19.72
N ILE A 138 -6.11 -5.01 20.98
CA ILE A 138 -6.23 -6.41 21.38
C ILE A 138 -7.53 -7.00 20.84
N GLU A 139 -8.66 -6.30 21.02
CA GLU A 139 -9.96 -6.72 20.50
C GLU A 139 -9.95 -6.91 18.99
N LYS A 140 -9.40 -5.94 18.25
CA LYS A 140 -9.29 -6.02 16.78
C LYS A 140 -8.38 -7.15 16.32
N ASN A 141 -7.30 -7.43 17.03
CA ASN A 141 -6.40 -8.53 16.71
C ASN A 141 -6.99 -9.90 17.07
N ALA A 142 -7.83 -10.02 18.06
CA ALA A 142 -8.51 -11.27 18.42
C ALA A 142 -9.43 -11.78 17.29
N ASN A 143 -9.92 -10.89 16.43
CA ASN A 143 -10.83 -11.20 15.32
C ASN A 143 -10.11 -11.56 13.99
N GLY A 144 -8.83 -11.96 14.03
CA GLY A 144 -8.20 -12.66 12.90
C GLY A 144 -6.97 -12.02 12.29
N THR A 145 -6.53 -10.83 12.72
CA THR A 145 -5.29 -10.24 12.23
C THR A 145 -4.24 -10.24 13.34
N ASN A 146 -3.28 -11.13 13.22
CA ASN A 146 -2.18 -11.21 14.18
C ASN A 146 -1.06 -10.19 13.84
N ASN A 147 -1.43 -8.94 13.51
CA ASN A 147 -0.44 -7.92 13.27
C ASN A 147 0.07 -7.37 14.61
N LYS A 148 1.27 -7.77 14.98
CA LYS A 148 1.97 -7.35 16.20
C LYS A 148 2.89 -6.15 15.96
N LYS A 149 2.56 -5.28 14.98
CA LYS A 149 3.36 -4.10 14.66
C LYS A 149 2.57 -2.81 14.91
N ILE A 150 3.17 -1.89 15.64
CA ILE A 150 2.63 -0.56 15.95
C ILE A 150 3.59 0.50 15.42
N ALA A 151 3.08 1.52 14.76
CA ALA A 151 3.87 2.67 14.33
C ALA A 151 3.68 3.83 15.32
N LEU A 152 4.78 4.48 15.68
CA LEU A 152 4.77 5.72 16.43
C LEU A 152 4.90 6.88 15.45
N TYR A 153 4.03 7.84 15.58
CA TYR A 153 3.84 8.91 14.61
C TYR A 153 3.47 10.24 15.28
N GLY A 154 3.33 11.29 14.48
CA GLY A 154 2.94 12.62 14.92
C GLY A 154 3.78 13.71 14.27
N GLY A 155 3.87 14.88 14.88
CA GLY A 155 4.81 15.90 14.47
C GLY A 155 6.24 15.36 14.52
N GLU A 156 6.80 15.25 15.73
CA GLU A 156 8.05 14.55 15.98
C GLU A 156 7.89 13.65 17.23
N PRO A 157 7.88 12.31 17.06
CA PRO A 157 7.73 11.39 18.18
C PRO A 157 8.85 11.48 19.22
N PHE A 158 10.08 11.72 18.79
CA PHE A 158 11.26 11.78 19.66
C PHE A 158 11.52 13.17 20.28
N LEU A 159 10.50 14.05 20.36
CA LEU A 159 10.65 15.22 21.20
C LEU A 159 10.90 14.86 22.66
N ALA A 160 11.75 15.62 23.36
CA ALA A 160 12.04 15.41 24.76
C ALA A 160 10.77 15.36 25.64
N GLU A 161 9.76 16.16 25.29
CA GLU A 161 8.48 16.24 25.98
C GLU A 161 7.64 14.96 25.80
N ASN A 162 7.91 14.17 24.76
CA ASN A 162 7.21 12.92 24.50
C ASN A 162 7.86 11.71 25.21
N TYR A 163 9.00 11.87 25.87
CA TYR A 163 9.79 10.77 26.42
C TYR A 163 8.95 9.82 27.29
N ASP A 164 8.33 10.34 28.34
CA ASP A 164 7.60 9.50 29.32
C ASP A 164 6.43 8.74 28.69
N ILE A 165 5.70 9.37 27.77
CA ILE A 165 4.55 8.74 27.12
C ILE A 165 4.99 7.74 26.05
N LEU A 166 6.07 8.03 25.33
CA LEU A 166 6.64 7.11 24.34
C LEU A 166 7.12 5.83 25.01
N ILE A 167 7.92 5.96 26.10
CA ILE A 167 8.41 4.81 26.86
C ILE A 167 7.24 4.00 27.42
N TYR A 168 6.22 4.65 27.98
CA TYR A 168 5.01 3.97 28.45
C TYR A 168 4.34 3.12 27.36
N ILE A 169 4.18 3.67 26.14
CA ILE A 169 3.60 2.96 25.00
C ILE A 169 4.45 1.75 24.63
N VAL A 170 5.78 1.95 24.53
CA VAL A 170 6.71 0.91 24.09
C VAL A 170 6.80 -0.22 25.10
N GLU A 171 6.96 0.07 26.39
CA GLU A 171 7.01 -0.94 27.46
C GLU A 171 5.72 -1.76 27.52
N LYS A 172 4.58 -1.08 27.53
CA LYS A 172 3.27 -1.75 27.53
C LYS A 172 3.09 -2.64 26.31
N GLY A 173 3.41 -2.13 25.12
CA GLY A 173 3.29 -2.89 23.89
C GLY A 173 4.26 -4.06 23.80
N LYS A 174 5.53 -3.89 24.21
CA LYS A 174 6.49 -5.01 24.30
C LYS A 174 5.99 -6.10 25.24
N GLY A 175 5.42 -5.73 26.40
CA GLY A 175 4.81 -6.69 27.35
C GLY A 175 3.64 -7.48 26.75
N LEU A 176 2.97 -6.94 25.74
CA LEU A 176 1.88 -7.58 24.97
C LEU A 176 2.37 -8.27 23.69
N GLY A 177 3.68 -8.30 23.45
CA GLY A 177 4.31 -8.93 22.29
C GLY A 177 4.23 -8.10 20.99
N TYR A 178 4.06 -6.78 21.06
CA TYR A 178 4.11 -5.88 19.91
C TYR A 178 5.54 -5.41 19.63
N SER A 179 5.85 -5.24 18.35
CA SER A 179 7.04 -4.55 17.86
C SER A 179 6.66 -3.14 17.39
N PHE A 180 7.64 -2.24 17.39
CA PHE A 180 7.43 -0.85 17.07
C PHE A 180 8.25 -0.42 15.86
N SER A 181 7.71 0.56 15.13
CA SER A 181 8.44 1.36 14.16
C SER A 181 8.13 2.83 14.42
N VAL A 182 9.09 3.69 14.13
CA VAL A 182 8.93 5.14 14.29
C VAL A 182 9.37 5.85 13.03
N THR A 183 8.66 6.92 12.68
CA THR A 183 9.11 7.90 11.69
C THR A 183 9.50 9.15 12.44
N SER A 184 10.76 9.52 12.38
CA SER A 184 11.35 10.60 13.15
C SER A 184 12.33 11.41 12.30
N ASN A 185 12.53 12.67 12.64
CA ASN A 185 13.60 13.49 12.08
C ASN A 185 14.97 13.23 12.73
N GLY A 186 15.00 12.45 13.81
CA GLY A 186 16.20 12.00 14.48
C GLY A 186 16.94 13.04 15.32
N TYR A 187 16.41 14.25 15.48
CA TYR A 187 17.11 15.35 16.14
C TYR A 187 17.44 15.05 17.62
N ASP A 188 16.50 14.45 18.35
CA ASP A 188 16.64 14.09 19.78
C ASP A 188 16.82 12.58 20.00
N ILE A 189 17.23 11.82 18.97
CA ILE A 189 17.30 10.34 19.03
C ILE A 189 18.23 9.81 20.11
N ASP A 190 19.28 10.55 20.43
CA ASP A 190 20.28 10.20 21.47
C ASP A 190 19.65 10.01 22.86
N LYS A 191 18.53 10.69 23.13
CA LYS A 191 17.79 10.56 24.39
C LYS A 191 17.04 9.22 24.53
N TYR A 192 16.93 8.47 23.44
CA TYR A 192 16.14 7.24 23.33
C TYR A 192 16.97 5.99 23.01
N LEU A 193 18.31 6.09 22.97
CA LEU A 193 19.20 5.00 22.56
C LEU A 193 19.22 3.80 23.51
N ASP A 194 18.78 3.97 24.77
CA ASP A 194 18.75 2.90 25.78
C ASP A 194 17.47 2.03 25.68
N TYR A 195 16.60 2.26 24.70
CA TYR A 195 15.31 1.58 24.50
C TYR A 195 15.19 0.97 23.10
#